data_2b79b435ea0c8bf6fe7880688e6c8857
#
_entry.id   2b79b435ea0c8bf6fe7880688e6c8857
#
_cell.length_a   1.000
_cell.length_b   1.000
_cell.length_c   1.000
_cell.angle_alpha   90.00
_cell.angle_beta   90.00
_cell.angle_gamma   90.00
#
_symmetry.space_group_name_H-M   'P 1'
#
loop_
_entity.id
_entity.type
_entity.pdbx_description
1 polymer ?
#
loop_
_entity_poly.entity_id
_entity_poly.type
_entity_poly.pdbx_seq_one_letter_code
_entity_poly.pdbx_strand_id
1 'polypeptide(L)'
;MKKTTVHQVTQLSFLPRLFPVNVYLVEEADGLTLIDAGMPFSLKGILNAADSLGKPITRILLTHAHGDHVGALDGLKEAPPERRSAYITPGSSPLAGSRALEAGEPQTPIKGDVPQKVRTKPDRLLADGDRTGSLLAIASPGHTPGHMAFYDTRSGVLIAGDAFQIRGGMAVSGDTRPLFPFPAMATWNKEAALASARRLAGLKPSWLAVGHGRMLEQPAAAMNQAILRAEAAFREVK
;
A
#
# COMPACT_ATOMS: atom_id res chain seq x y z
N MET A 1 1.00 -18.68 -0.79
CA MET A 1 0.71 -17.45 -1.56
C MET A 1 -0.48 -17.70 -2.48
N LYS A 2 -1.41 -16.74 -2.59
CA LYS A 2 -2.51 -16.74 -3.58
C LYS A 2 -2.23 -15.66 -4.62
N LYS A 3 -2.40 -15.97 -5.90
CA LYS A 3 -2.27 -15.03 -7.04
C LYS A 3 -3.65 -14.71 -7.59
N THR A 4 -3.94 -13.44 -7.84
CA THR A 4 -5.19 -12.97 -8.48
C THR A 4 -4.83 -11.84 -9.43
N THR A 5 -5.23 -11.93 -10.69
CA THR A 5 -4.92 -10.91 -11.70
C THR A 5 -6.21 -10.24 -12.19
N VAL A 6 -6.18 -8.92 -12.27
CA VAL A 6 -7.23 -8.07 -12.81
C VAL A 6 -6.56 -7.06 -13.75
N HIS A 7 -6.92 -7.07 -15.01
CA HIS A 7 -6.23 -6.28 -16.04
C HIS A 7 -4.71 -6.52 -15.98
N GLN A 8 -3.92 -5.47 -15.90
CA GLN A 8 -2.46 -5.50 -15.80
C GLN A 8 -1.93 -5.57 -14.36
N VAL A 9 -2.82 -5.73 -13.36
CA VAL A 9 -2.49 -5.72 -11.93
C VAL A 9 -2.63 -7.12 -11.36
N THR A 10 -1.54 -7.68 -10.86
CA THR A 10 -1.50 -9.00 -10.21
C THR A 10 -1.27 -8.83 -8.71
N GLN A 11 -2.25 -9.21 -7.90
CA GLN A 11 -2.13 -9.34 -6.45
C GLN A 11 -1.42 -10.63 -6.08
N LEU A 12 -0.40 -10.54 -5.24
CA LEU A 12 0.24 -11.65 -4.54
C LEU A 12 -0.12 -11.55 -3.06
N SER A 13 -0.99 -12.44 -2.58
CA SER A 13 -1.43 -12.45 -1.18
C SER A 13 -0.67 -13.52 -0.41
N PHE A 14 0.14 -13.11 0.54
CA PHE A 14 0.84 -13.99 1.48
C PHE A 14 -0.02 -14.21 2.72
N LEU A 15 0.02 -15.41 3.32
CA LEU A 15 -0.81 -15.83 4.45
C LEU A 15 -2.32 -15.50 4.30
N PRO A 16 -2.95 -15.78 3.12
CA PRO A 16 -4.25 -15.21 2.74
C PRO A 16 -5.41 -15.56 3.66
N ARG A 17 -5.26 -16.60 4.50
CA ARG A 17 -6.30 -17.04 5.44
C ARG A 17 -6.15 -16.49 6.85
N LEU A 18 -4.92 -16.20 7.27
CA LEU A 18 -4.60 -15.75 8.63
C LEU A 18 -4.40 -14.24 8.69
N PHE A 19 -3.32 -13.78 8.11
CA PHE A 19 -2.91 -12.38 8.06
C PHE A 19 -2.50 -12.05 6.62
N PRO A 20 -3.48 -11.75 5.74
CA PRO A 20 -3.18 -11.47 4.34
C PRO A 20 -2.31 -10.23 4.24
N VAL A 21 -1.10 -10.40 3.70
CA VAL A 21 -0.21 -9.32 3.29
C VAL A 21 -0.12 -9.34 1.79
N ASN A 22 -0.46 -8.24 1.16
CA ASN A 22 -0.55 -8.13 -0.28
C ASN A 22 0.58 -7.27 -0.85
N VAL A 23 1.15 -7.73 -1.95
CA VAL A 23 1.96 -6.93 -2.84
C VAL A 23 1.39 -7.01 -4.24
N TYR A 24 1.72 -6.06 -5.10
CA TYR A 24 1.14 -6.00 -6.44
C TYR A 24 2.23 -5.91 -7.50
N LEU A 25 2.09 -6.68 -8.56
CA LEU A 25 2.88 -6.55 -9.78
C LEU A 25 2.00 -5.88 -10.83
N VAL A 26 2.44 -4.73 -11.31
CA VAL A 26 1.76 -4.00 -12.40
C VAL A 26 2.59 -4.13 -13.66
N GLU A 27 1.99 -4.69 -14.71
CA GLU A 27 2.67 -4.86 -15.99
C GLU A 27 2.81 -3.52 -16.72
N GLU A 28 4.05 -3.20 -17.08
CA GLU A 28 4.41 -2.03 -17.87
C GLU A 28 5.07 -2.44 -19.21
N ALA A 29 5.29 -1.47 -20.09
CA ALA A 29 5.93 -1.73 -21.37
C ALA A 29 7.38 -2.21 -21.20
N ASP A 30 8.08 -1.71 -20.19
CA ASP A 30 9.50 -1.95 -19.92
C ASP A 30 9.75 -2.95 -18.78
N GLY A 31 8.73 -3.64 -18.27
CA GLY A 31 8.85 -4.61 -17.21
C GLY A 31 7.70 -4.60 -16.22
N LEU A 32 7.99 -4.83 -14.95
CA LEU A 32 7.02 -4.85 -13.85
C LEU A 32 7.32 -3.73 -12.86
N THR A 33 6.27 -3.02 -12.44
CA THR A 33 6.32 -2.21 -11.23
C THR A 33 5.78 -3.05 -10.07
N LEU A 34 6.63 -3.30 -9.06
CA LEU A 34 6.23 -3.92 -7.81
C LEU A 34 5.74 -2.85 -6.85
N ILE A 35 4.56 -3.04 -6.24
CA ILE A 35 4.04 -2.18 -5.18
C ILE A 35 4.05 -2.97 -3.88
N ASP A 36 4.78 -2.45 -2.91
CA ASP A 36 5.16 -3.06 -1.63
C ASP A 36 6.04 -4.32 -1.76
N ALA A 37 6.74 -4.67 -0.70
CA ALA A 37 7.68 -5.78 -0.68
C ALA A 37 7.26 -6.91 0.29
N GLY A 38 6.12 -6.75 0.96
CA GLY A 38 5.60 -7.77 1.87
C GLY A 38 6.51 -8.04 3.08
N MET A 39 6.38 -9.23 3.64
CA MET A 39 7.19 -9.75 4.74
C MET A 39 8.57 -10.26 4.23
N PRO A 40 9.57 -10.43 5.10
CA PRO A 40 10.89 -10.95 4.68
C PRO A 40 10.83 -12.27 3.89
N PHE A 41 9.93 -13.17 4.26
CA PHE A 41 9.73 -14.46 3.57
C PHE A 41 9.00 -14.33 2.21
N SER A 42 8.51 -13.15 1.85
CA SER A 42 7.79 -12.92 0.59
C SER A 42 8.71 -12.88 -0.64
N LEU A 43 10.01 -12.64 -0.45
CA LEU A 43 11.02 -12.47 -1.51
C LEU A 43 10.93 -13.53 -2.62
N LYS A 44 11.04 -14.80 -2.24
CA LYS A 44 11.01 -15.92 -3.21
C LYS A 44 9.70 -15.96 -3.99
N GLY A 45 8.58 -15.71 -3.31
CA GLY A 45 7.25 -15.70 -3.94
C GLY A 45 7.10 -14.56 -4.94
N ILE A 46 7.61 -13.37 -4.62
CA ILE A 46 7.59 -12.20 -5.50
C ILE A 46 8.42 -12.46 -6.76
N LEU A 47 9.68 -12.90 -6.59
CA LEU A 47 10.57 -13.19 -7.72
C LEU A 47 10.01 -14.28 -8.63
N ASN A 48 9.50 -15.39 -8.07
CA ASN A 48 8.89 -16.46 -8.86
C ASN A 48 7.63 -16.00 -9.61
N ALA A 49 6.86 -15.08 -9.03
CA ALA A 49 5.69 -14.52 -9.72
C ALA A 49 6.12 -13.61 -10.88
N ALA A 50 7.16 -12.80 -10.72
CA ALA A 50 7.72 -11.99 -11.80
C ALA A 50 8.24 -12.88 -12.95
N ASP A 51 9.01 -13.94 -12.63
CA ASP A 51 9.49 -14.91 -13.62
C ASP A 51 8.33 -15.55 -14.38
N SER A 52 7.23 -15.89 -13.68
CA SER A 52 6.03 -16.48 -14.32
C SER A 52 5.29 -15.52 -15.28
N LEU A 53 5.54 -14.20 -15.14
CA LEU A 53 5.04 -13.17 -16.05
C LEU A 53 6.03 -12.88 -17.20
N GLY A 54 7.24 -13.47 -17.16
CA GLY A 54 8.27 -13.30 -18.18
C GLY A 54 8.86 -11.91 -18.26
N LYS A 55 8.75 -11.11 -17.20
CA LYS A 55 9.20 -9.71 -17.18
C LYS A 55 10.03 -9.42 -15.92
N PRO A 56 11.12 -8.63 -16.01
CA PRO A 56 11.87 -8.19 -14.85
C PRO A 56 11.09 -7.16 -14.02
N ILE A 57 11.34 -7.13 -12.72
CA ILE A 57 10.89 -6.02 -11.86
C ILE A 57 11.81 -4.83 -12.14
N THR A 58 11.30 -3.80 -12.78
CA THR A 58 12.07 -2.58 -13.13
C THR A 58 11.92 -1.48 -12.09
N ARG A 59 10.86 -1.49 -11.28
CA ARG A 59 10.57 -0.48 -10.27
C ARG A 59 9.96 -1.12 -9.03
N ILE A 60 10.24 -0.52 -7.86
CA ILE A 60 9.54 -0.83 -6.61
C ILE A 60 8.98 0.47 -6.06
N LEU A 61 7.67 0.50 -5.85
CA LEU A 61 6.96 1.58 -5.19
C LEU A 61 6.49 1.09 -3.82
N LEU A 62 6.53 1.95 -2.81
CA LEU A 62 6.05 1.62 -1.47
C LEU A 62 4.84 2.49 -1.14
N THR A 63 3.80 1.87 -0.60
CA THR A 63 2.65 2.61 -0.06
C THR A 63 3.04 3.29 1.25
N HIS A 64 3.74 2.57 2.11
CA HIS A 64 4.25 3.05 3.39
C HIS A 64 5.32 2.09 3.94
N ALA A 65 5.90 2.39 5.10
CA ALA A 65 7.09 1.67 5.58
C ALA A 65 6.84 0.80 6.82
N HIS A 66 5.65 0.23 7.01
CA HIS A 66 5.48 -0.83 8.02
C HIS A 66 6.18 -2.13 7.59
N GLY A 67 6.59 -2.95 8.56
CA GLY A 67 7.44 -4.11 8.35
C GLY A 67 6.86 -5.16 7.40
N ASP A 68 5.56 -5.27 7.32
CA ASP A 68 4.84 -6.17 6.41
C ASP A 68 4.68 -5.60 4.98
N HIS A 69 5.12 -4.36 4.73
CA HIS A 69 5.18 -3.74 3.40
C HIS A 69 6.60 -3.58 2.85
N VAL A 70 7.62 -3.60 3.72
CA VAL A 70 9.02 -3.39 3.30
C VAL A 70 9.94 -4.57 3.63
N GLY A 71 9.41 -5.66 4.19
CA GLY A 71 10.21 -6.73 4.79
C GLY A 71 11.15 -7.45 3.81
N ALA A 72 10.80 -7.61 2.54
CA ALA A 72 11.66 -8.24 1.54
C ALA A 72 12.47 -7.23 0.71
N LEU A 73 12.45 -5.93 1.03
CA LEU A 73 13.01 -4.88 0.20
C LEU A 73 14.53 -5.03 -0.03
N ASP A 74 15.30 -5.31 1.04
CA ASP A 74 16.75 -5.52 0.91
C ASP A 74 17.07 -6.70 0.00
N GLY A 75 16.36 -7.83 0.16
CA GLY A 75 16.56 -9.00 -0.68
C GLY A 75 16.17 -8.76 -2.14
N LEU A 76 15.15 -7.95 -2.41
CA LEU A 76 14.78 -7.54 -3.77
C LEU A 76 15.87 -6.67 -4.39
N LYS A 77 16.49 -5.76 -3.63
CA LYS A 77 17.60 -4.92 -4.10
C LYS A 77 18.88 -5.73 -4.35
N GLU A 78 19.11 -6.79 -3.59
CA GLU A 78 20.26 -7.68 -3.72
C GLU A 78 20.07 -8.80 -4.78
N ALA A 79 18.86 -8.96 -5.32
CA ALA A 79 18.58 -9.96 -6.36
C ALA A 79 19.45 -9.73 -7.61
N PRO A 80 19.75 -10.78 -8.41
CA PRO A 80 20.52 -10.64 -9.64
C PRO A 80 19.94 -9.59 -10.60
N PRO A 81 20.79 -8.87 -11.35
CA PRO A 81 20.37 -7.74 -12.20
C PRO A 81 19.20 -8.04 -13.14
N GLU A 82 19.15 -9.24 -13.70
CA GLU A 82 18.10 -9.72 -14.60
C GLU A 82 16.74 -9.93 -13.92
N ARG A 83 16.72 -9.94 -12.59
CA ARG A 83 15.49 -10.15 -11.76
C ARG A 83 15.17 -8.96 -10.86
N ARG A 84 16.01 -7.94 -10.81
CA ARG A 84 15.87 -6.82 -9.87
C ARG A 84 15.49 -5.50 -10.53
N SER A 85 14.91 -4.63 -9.70
CA SER A 85 14.64 -3.24 -10.01
C SER A 85 15.89 -2.36 -9.98
N ALA A 86 15.98 -1.43 -10.92
CA ALA A 86 16.95 -0.32 -10.89
C ALA A 86 16.50 0.82 -9.93
N TYR A 87 15.19 0.96 -9.65
CA TYR A 87 14.66 2.11 -8.93
C TYR A 87 13.70 1.69 -7.82
N ILE A 88 13.90 2.23 -6.61
CA ILE A 88 12.99 2.12 -5.48
C ILE A 88 12.45 3.52 -5.19
N THR A 89 11.14 3.65 -5.22
CA THR A 89 10.47 4.92 -4.99
C THR A 89 9.48 4.77 -3.85
N PRO A 90 9.83 5.10 -2.61
CA PRO A 90 8.84 5.25 -1.55
C PRO A 90 8.07 6.55 -1.76
N GLY A 91 6.87 6.61 -1.20
CA GLY A 91 6.17 7.87 -1.01
C GLY A 91 7.00 8.87 -0.17
N SER A 92 6.53 10.08 -0.06
CA SER A 92 7.17 11.29 0.47
C SER A 92 7.79 11.22 1.87
N SER A 93 8.13 10.03 2.35
CA SER A 93 8.80 9.85 3.63
C SER A 93 10.04 8.98 3.45
N PRO A 94 11.22 9.39 3.95
CA PRO A 94 12.27 8.45 4.27
C PRO A 94 11.65 7.38 5.15
N LEU A 95 12.02 6.12 4.97
CA LEU A 95 11.47 4.93 5.68
C LEU A 95 10.77 5.35 6.97
N ALA A 96 9.42 5.27 7.00
CA ALA A 96 8.56 5.96 7.94
C ALA A 96 9.02 5.67 9.38
N GLY A 97 9.28 6.68 10.15
CA GLY A 97 9.85 6.63 11.50
C GLY A 97 11.02 7.57 11.68
N SER A 98 11.67 8.01 10.60
CA SER A 98 12.81 8.93 10.67
C SER A 98 12.51 10.36 10.17
N ARG A 99 11.34 10.59 9.53
CA ARG A 99 10.93 11.93 9.13
C ARG A 99 10.36 12.69 10.36
N ALA A 100 10.93 13.83 10.67
CA ALA A 100 10.24 14.77 11.54
C ALA A 100 8.91 15.20 10.91
N LEU A 101 7.85 15.24 11.71
CA LEU A 101 6.55 15.75 11.29
C LEU A 101 6.69 17.25 10.98
N GLU A 102 6.06 17.70 9.90
CA GLU A 102 6.05 19.12 9.55
C GLU A 102 5.16 19.92 10.50
N ALA A 103 5.40 21.22 10.64
CA ALA A 103 4.68 22.08 11.59
C ALA A 103 3.14 22.09 11.37
N GLY A 104 2.66 21.81 10.17
CA GLY A 104 1.23 21.72 9.84
C GLY A 104 0.60 20.34 9.98
N GLU A 105 1.39 19.32 10.35
CA GLU A 105 0.91 17.95 10.50
C GLU A 105 0.53 17.62 11.96
N PRO A 106 -0.39 16.65 12.16
CA PRO A 106 -0.68 16.14 13.49
C PRO A 106 0.58 15.63 14.21
N GLN A 107 0.88 16.14 15.40
CA GLN A 107 2.09 15.81 16.17
C GLN A 107 1.90 14.56 17.06
N THR A 108 1.07 13.60 16.62
CA THR A 108 0.86 12.34 17.33
C THR A 108 1.98 11.32 17.00
N PRO A 109 2.34 10.43 17.94
CA PRO A 109 3.33 9.38 17.67
C PRO A 109 2.95 8.51 16.49
N ILE A 110 3.91 8.20 15.62
CA ILE A 110 3.72 7.22 14.53
C ILE A 110 3.59 5.84 15.17
N LYS A 111 2.57 5.09 14.77
CA LYS A 111 2.24 3.77 15.29
C LYS A 111 2.63 2.69 14.27
N GLY A 112 2.63 1.43 14.72
CA GLY A 112 2.94 0.27 13.91
C GLY A 112 4.41 -0.14 14.00
N ASP A 113 4.73 -1.28 13.38
CA ASP A 113 6.09 -1.82 13.32
C ASP A 113 6.88 -1.14 12.19
N VAL A 114 7.72 -0.18 12.56
CA VAL A 114 8.65 0.45 11.62
C VAL A 114 10.00 -0.27 11.71
N PRO A 115 10.40 -1.03 10.68
CA PRO A 115 11.59 -1.85 10.76
C PRO A 115 12.87 -1.01 10.82
N GLN A 116 13.64 -1.18 11.91
CA GLN A 116 14.90 -0.48 12.14
C GLN A 116 16.06 -1.05 11.30
N LYS A 117 15.88 -2.22 10.67
CA LYS A 117 16.96 -2.98 10.02
C LYS A 117 16.94 -2.92 8.50
N VAL A 118 15.98 -2.24 7.86
CA VAL A 118 15.96 -2.07 6.41
C VAL A 118 17.09 -1.13 6.00
N ARG A 119 18.02 -1.64 5.20
CA ARG A 119 19.22 -0.92 4.72
C ARG A 119 18.98 -0.15 3.44
N THR A 120 18.02 -0.63 2.65
CA THR A 120 17.68 -0.03 1.37
C THR A 120 17.12 1.36 1.56
N LYS A 121 17.77 2.34 0.92
CA LYS A 121 17.28 3.72 0.86
C LYS A 121 16.51 3.95 -0.44
N PRO A 122 15.55 4.88 -0.44
CA PRO A 122 14.85 5.28 -1.66
C PRO A 122 15.81 5.98 -2.64
N ASP A 123 15.65 5.68 -3.91
CA ASP A 123 16.37 6.38 -4.99
C ASP A 123 15.66 7.71 -5.33
N ARG A 124 14.35 7.77 -5.13
CA ARG A 124 13.51 8.96 -5.34
C ARG A 124 12.35 8.99 -4.34
N LEU A 125 11.98 10.17 -3.89
CA LEU A 125 10.74 10.41 -3.14
C LEU A 125 9.64 10.84 -4.11
N LEU A 126 8.45 10.24 -3.97
CA LEU A 126 7.27 10.62 -4.75
C LEU A 126 6.49 11.73 -4.05
N ALA A 127 6.05 12.69 -4.84
CA ALA A 127 5.07 13.69 -4.45
C ALA A 127 3.67 13.29 -4.94
N ASP A 128 2.66 13.98 -4.40
CA ASP A 128 1.29 13.86 -4.87
C ASP A 128 1.20 14.29 -6.35
N GLY A 129 0.56 13.47 -7.17
CA GLY A 129 0.42 13.69 -8.61
C GLY A 129 1.60 13.19 -9.47
N ASP A 130 2.67 12.68 -8.86
CA ASP A 130 3.78 12.09 -9.62
C ASP A 130 3.31 10.87 -10.42
N ARG A 131 3.92 10.69 -11.58
CA ARG A 131 3.67 9.53 -12.45
C ARG A 131 4.88 8.62 -12.52
N THR A 132 4.61 7.32 -12.46
CA THR A 132 5.61 6.27 -12.64
C THR A 132 4.99 5.16 -13.50
N GLY A 133 5.39 5.10 -14.77
CA GLY A 133 4.70 4.28 -15.77
C GLY A 133 3.23 4.67 -15.89
N SER A 134 2.33 3.71 -15.77
CA SER A 134 0.87 3.94 -15.80
C SER A 134 0.30 4.46 -14.47
N LEU A 135 1.09 4.46 -13.43
CA LEU A 135 0.63 4.73 -12.07
C LEU A 135 0.72 6.21 -11.73
N LEU A 136 -0.38 6.76 -11.24
CA LEU A 136 -0.47 8.08 -10.61
C LEU A 136 -0.31 7.89 -9.10
N ALA A 137 0.68 8.54 -8.50
CA ALA A 137 0.89 8.56 -7.06
C ALA A 137 -0.07 9.56 -6.40
N ILE A 138 -0.72 9.16 -5.33
CA ILE A 138 -1.72 9.95 -4.62
C ILE A 138 -1.36 9.95 -3.13
N ALA A 139 -0.99 11.10 -2.60
CA ALA A 139 -0.76 11.24 -1.18
C ALA A 139 -2.03 10.93 -0.41
N SER A 140 -1.95 9.98 0.50
CA SER A 140 -3.07 9.49 1.30
C SER A 140 -2.66 9.29 2.77
N PRO A 141 -2.18 10.37 3.44
CA PRO A 141 -1.74 10.31 4.82
C PRO A 141 -2.86 9.88 5.76
N GLY A 142 -2.48 9.27 6.88
CA GLY A 142 -3.41 8.86 7.93
C GLY A 142 -3.03 7.54 8.57
N HIS A 143 -2.85 6.47 7.80
CA HIS A 143 -2.26 5.24 8.33
C HIS A 143 -0.81 5.51 8.78
N THR A 144 -0.03 6.11 7.91
CA THR A 144 1.24 6.76 8.24
C THR A 144 1.27 8.18 7.65
N PRO A 145 2.17 9.09 8.13
CA PRO A 145 2.29 10.44 7.58
C PRO A 145 2.61 10.47 6.08
N GLY A 146 3.49 9.58 5.63
CA GLY A 146 3.94 9.51 4.24
C GLY A 146 3.22 8.46 3.40
N HIS A 147 2.04 8.00 3.80
CA HIS A 147 1.30 6.98 3.07
C HIS A 147 0.90 7.47 1.67
N MET A 148 1.09 6.60 0.66
CA MET A 148 0.74 6.82 -0.74
C MET A 148 -0.19 5.72 -1.26
N ALA A 149 -1.13 6.10 -2.10
CA ALA A 149 -1.89 5.19 -2.94
C ALA A 149 -1.43 5.33 -4.39
N PHE A 150 -1.68 4.31 -5.21
CA PHE A 150 -1.33 4.31 -6.63
C PHE A 150 -2.56 3.99 -7.49
N TYR A 151 -2.84 4.83 -8.47
CA TYR A 151 -3.97 4.66 -9.37
C TYR A 151 -3.46 4.31 -10.78
N ASP A 152 -3.78 3.10 -11.26
CA ASP A 152 -3.49 2.74 -12.65
C ASP A 152 -4.47 3.44 -13.58
N THR A 153 -3.96 4.42 -14.31
CA THR A 153 -4.76 5.29 -15.18
C THR A 153 -5.30 4.58 -16.43
N ARG A 154 -4.81 3.37 -16.74
CA ARG A 154 -5.29 2.56 -17.88
C ARG A 154 -6.53 1.75 -17.51
N SER A 155 -6.52 1.16 -16.33
CA SER A 155 -7.53 0.19 -15.89
C SER A 155 -8.49 0.73 -14.84
N GLY A 156 -8.15 1.86 -14.20
CA GLY A 156 -8.91 2.40 -13.08
C GLY A 156 -8.75 1.59 -11.78
N VAL A 157 -7.74 0.72 -11.67
CA VAL A 157 -7.43 0.01 -10.44
C VAL A 157 -6.74 0.97 -9.47
N LEU A 158 -7.29 1.09 -8.26
CA LEU A 158 -6.70 1.83 -7.15
C LEU A 158 -6.00 0.87 -6.19
N ILE A 159 -4.69 0.98 -6.06
CA ILE A 159 -3.88 0.29 -5.06
C ILE A 159 -3.74 1.22 -3.87
N ALA A 160 -4.56 1.00 -2.87
CA ALA A 160 -4.77 1.94 -1.76
C ALA A 160 -3.91 1.64 -0.52
N GLY A 161 -3.03 0.63 -0.58
CA GLY A 161 -2.26 0.20 0.59
C GLY A 161 -3.18 0.01 1.80
N ASP A 162 -2.81 0.59 2.93
CA ASP A 162 -3.55 0.51 4.17
C ASP A 162 -4.46 1.71 4.44
N ALA A 163 -4.71 2.57 3.45
CA ALA A 163 -5.79 3.57 3.56
C ALA A 163 -7.16 2.91 3.75
N PHE A 164 -7.32 1.69 3.20
CA PHE A 164 -8.46 0.81 3.40
C PHE A 164 -8.00 -0.61 3.70
N GLN A 165 -8.84 -1.39 4.40
CA GLN A 165 -8.71 -2.82 4.54
C GLN A 165 -10.00 -3.52 4.12
N ILE A 166 -9.89 -4.81 3.68
CA ILE A 166 -11.06 -5.66 3.37
C ILE A 166 -11.08 -6.89 4.28
N ARG A 167 -9.94 -7.33 4.81
CA ARG A 167 -9.89 -8.42 5.78
C ARG A 167 -10.65 -8.03 7.05
N GLY A 168 -11.52 -8.90 7.52
CA GLY A 168 -12.39 -8.64 8.68
C GLY A 168 -13.57 -7.70 8.40
N GLY A 169 -13.74 -7.29 7.14
CA GLY A 169 -14.75 -6.33 6.66
C GLY A 169 -14.13 -5.03 6.19
N MET A 170 -14.79 -4.41 5.20
CA MET A 170 -14.32 -3.13 4.63
C MET A 170 -14.24 -2.05 5.70
N ALA A 171 -13.09 -1.40 5.82
CA ALA A 171 -12.86 -0.32 6.78
C ALA A 171 -11.86 0.71 6.25
N VAL A 172 -12.01 1.95 6.68
CA VAL A 172 -11.00 3.00 6.58
C VAL A 172 -9.93 2.76 7.66
N SER A 173 -8.69 3.13 7.40
CA SER A 173 -7.62 3.10 8.39
C SER A 173 -8.04 3.81 9.69
N GLY A 174 -7.83 3.16 10.85
CA GLY A 174 -8.26 3.67 12.16
C GLY A 174 -9.67 3.25 12.59
N ASP A 175 -10.49 2.70 11.68
CA ASP A 175 -11.78 2.07 12.03
C ASP A 175 -11.58 0.60 12.35
N THR A 176 -11.78 0.23 13.62
CA THR A 176 -11.46 -1.10 14.15
C THR A 176 -12.43 -2.16 13.63
N ARG A 177 -11.86 -3.25 13.12
CA ARG A 177 -12.59 -4.48 12.79
C ARG A 177 -12.23 -5.57 13.75
N PRO A 178 -13.18 -6.13 14.53
CA PRO A 178 -12.88 -7.15 15.55
C PRO A 178 -12.15 -8.38 15.00
N LEU A 179 -12.49 -8.81 13.78
CA LEU A 179 -11.86 -9.96 13.12
C LEU A 179 -10.49 -9.66 12.51
N PHE A 180 -10.10 -8.36 12.38
CA PHE A 180 -8.80 -7.94 11.89
C PHE A 180 -8.49 -6.49 12.33
N PRO A 181 -8.09 -6.26 13.59
CA PRO A 181 -7.92 -4.92 14.15
C PRO A 181 -6.59 -4.25 13.81
N PHE A 182 -5.64 -4.98 13.25
CA PHE A 182 -4.24 -4.56 13.14
C PHE A 182 -4.02 -3.24 12.38
N PRO A 183 -4.61 -2.99 11.19
CA PRO A 183 -4.41 -1.71 10.52
C PRO A 183 -4.95 -0.51 11.32
N ALA A 184 -6.06 -0.70 12.04
CA ALA A 184 -6.62 0.35 12.87
C ALA A 184 -5.72 0.69 14.07
N MET A 185 -5.11 -0.32 14.69
CA MET A 185 -4.19 -0.14 15.82
C MET A 185 -2.88 0.54 15.40
N ALA A 186 -2.43 0.31 14.16
CA ALA A 186 -1.24 0.90 13.58
C ALA A 186 -1.47 2.26 12.93
N THR A 187 -2.70 2.79 12.96
CA THR A 187 -3.03 4.06 12.33
C THR A 187 -2.51 5.25 13.13
N TRP A 188 -1.74 6.11 12.47
CA TRP A 188 -1.17 7.33 13.01
C TRP A 188 -2.23 8.38 13.34
N ASN A 189 -3.07 8.76 12.36
CA ASN A 189 -4.09 9.82 12.52
C ASN A 189 -5.39 9.47 11.81
N LYS A 190 -6.48 9.35 12.58
CA LYS A 190 -7.80 8.93 12.08
C LYS A 190 -8.46 9.99 11.20
N GLU A 191 -8.29 11.27 11.52
CA GLU A 191 -8.90 12.38 10.76
C GLU A 191 -8.25 12.51 9.39
N ALA A 192 -6.92 12.44 9.32
CA ALA A 192 -6.16 12.40 8.06
C ALA A 192 -6.53 11.16 7.23
N ALA A 193 -6.66 9.98 7.87
CA ALA A 193 -7.08 8.75 7.19
C ALA A 193 -8.48 8.88 6.58
N LEU A 194 -9.42 9.49 7.29
CA LEU A 194 -10.77 9.73 6.79
C LEU A 194 -10.78 10.71 5.61
N ALA A 195 -10.01 11.79 5.67
CA ALA A 195 -9.86 12.74 4.58
C ALA A 195 -9.26 12.07 3.33
N SER A 196 -8.22 11.27 3.51
CA SER A 196 -7.59 10.47 2.45
C SER A 196 -8.57 9.46 1.84
N ALA A 197 -9.35 8.75 2.67
CA ALA A 197 -10.34 7.80 2.20
C ALA A 197 -11.41 8.45 1.31
N ARG A 198 -11.90 9.64 1.68
CA ARG A 198 -12.85 10.41 0.85
C ARG A 198 -12.24 10.82 -0.49
N ARG A 199 -10.99 11.31 -0.47
CA ARG A 199 -10.25 11.67 -1.67
C ARG A 199 -10.12 10.48 -2.62
N LEU A 200 -9.69 9.32 -2.11
CA LEU A 200 -9.52 8.10 -2.88
C LEU A 200 -10.85 7.57 -3.43
N ALA A 201 -11.94 7.63 -2.66
CA ALA A 201 -13.28 7.26 -3.15
C ALA A 201 -13.77 8.19 -4.27
N GLY A 202 -13.39 9.48 -4.22
CA GLY A 202 -13.71 10.48 -5.24
C GLY A 202 -13.12 10.16 -6.62
N LEU A 203 -12.10 9.30 -6.71
CA LEU A 203 -11.53 8.83 -7.98
C LEU A 203 -12.43 7.83 -8.70
N LYS A 204 -13.46 7.30 -8.03
CA LYS A 204 -14.41 6.31 -8.56
C LYS A 204 -13.69 5.10 -9.20
N PRO A 205 -12.79 4.42 -8.46
CA PRO A 205 -12.01 3.34 -9.03
C PRO A 205 -12.91 2.19 -9.51
N SER A 206 -12.49 1.51 -10.58
CA SER A 206 -13.15 0.30 -11.08
C SER A 206 -12.89 -0.90 -10.16
N TRP A 207 -11.68 -0.96 -9.59
CA TRP A 207 -11.22 -1.96 -8.64
C TRP A 207 -10.46 -1.30 -7.49
N LEU A 208 -10.65 -1.85 -6.29
CA LEU A 208 -9.88 -1.48 -5.10
C LEU A 208 -8.97 -2.64 -4.70
N ALA A 209 -7.69 -2.35 -4.56
CA ALA A 209 -6.63 -3.23 -4.12
C ALA A 209 -6.04 -2.68 -2.81
N VAL A 210 -5.93 -3.50 -1.77
CA VAL A 210 -5.58 -3.09 -0.40
C VAL A 210 -4.42 -3.90 0.15
N GLY A 211 -3.71 -3.40 1.17
CA GLY A 211 -2.64 -4.12 1.87
C GLY A 211 -3.15 -5.43 2.51
N HIS A 212 -4.39 -5.43 3.01
CA HIS A 212 -4.96 -6.56 3.74
C HIS A 212 -6.34 -6.96 3.23
N GLY A 213 -6.40 -8.03 2.41
CA GLY A 213 -7.64 -8.60 1.92
C GLY A 213 -7.66 -8.86 0.41
N ARG A 214 -8.83 -9.17 -0.13
CA ARG A 214 -9.00 -9.42 -1.57
C ARG A 214 -9.14 -8.12 -2.36
N MET A 215 -8.89 -8.17 -3.65
CA MET A 215 -9.33 -7.09 -4.55
C MET A 215 -10.85 -7.05 -4.62
N LEU A 216 -11.42 -5.87 -4.77
CA LEU A 216 -12.87 -5.64 -4.83
C LEU A 216 -13.23 -4.87 -6.11
N GLU A 217 -14.10 -5.47 -6.91
CA GLU A 217 -14.68 -4.85 -8.10
C GLU A 217 -15.79 -3.87 -7.71
N GLN A 218 -15.92 -2.78 -8.47
CA GLN A 218 -16.94 -1.74 -8.28
C GLN A 218 -17.07 -1.29 -6.80
N PRO A 219 -15.97 -0.85 -6.17
CA PRO A 219 -15.91 -0.68 -4.72
C PRO A 219 -16.67 0.51 -4.17
N ALA A 220 -17.27 1.36 -5.01
CA ALA A 220 -17.81 2.67 -4.64
C ALA A 220 -18.80 2.61 -3.46
N ALA A 221 -19.77 1.70 -3.49
CA ALA A 221 -20.75 1.57 -2.41
C ALA A 221 -20.08 1.13 -1.09
N ALA A 222 -19.16 0.15 -1.15
CA ALA A 222 -18.46 -0.36 0.02
C ALA A 222 -17.52 0.69 0.62
N MET A 223 -16.81 1.46 -0.22
CA MET A 223 -15.96 2.57 0.22
C MET A 223 -16.79 3.64 0.94
N ASN A 224 -17.92 4.07 0.36
CA ASN A 224 -18.78 5.07 0.97
C ASN A 224 -19.36 4.61 2.31
N GLN A 225 -19.80 3.35 2.42
CA GLN A 225 -20.26 2.79 3.69
C GLN A 225 -19.17 2.75 4.74
N ALA A 226 -17.93 2.36 4.37
CA ALA A 226 -16.79 2.36 5.27
C ALA A 226 -16.44 3.78 5.75
N ILE A 227 -16.51 4.78 4.88
CA ILE A 227 -16.27 6.18 5.21
C ILE A 227 -17.33 6.69 6.20
N LEU A 228 -18.62 6.47 5.93
CA LEU A 228 -19.71 6.90 6.84
C LEU A 228 -19.59 6.27 8.22
N ARG A 229 -19.23 4.98 8.29
CA ARG A 229 -19.04 4.30 9.56
C ARG A 229 -17.81 4.85 10.30
N ALA A 230 -16.70 5.08 9.61
CA ALA A 230 -15.52 5.67 10.23
C ALA A 230 -15.81 7.08 10.77
N GLU A 231 -16.59 7.89 10.04
CA GLU A 231 -17.05 9.20 10.53
C GLU A 231 -17.82 9.10 11.84
N ALA A 232 -18.76 8.18 11.94
CA ALA A 232 -19.54 7.97 13.18
C ALA A 232 -18.61 7.53 14.32
N ALA A 233 -17.79 6.48 14.08
CA ALA A 233 -16.91 5.93 15.10
C ALA A 233 -15.83 6.92 15.61
N PHE A 234 -15.36 7.84 14.73
CA PHE A 234 -14.33 8.82 15.12
C PHE A 234 -14.89 10.02 15.88
N ARG A 235 -16.21 10.30 15.74
CA ARG A 235 -16.91 11.34 16.52
C ARG A 235 -17.19 10.90 17.97
N GLU A 236 -17.46 9.61 18.19
CA GLU A 236 -17.79 9.07 19.51
C GLU A 236 -16.60 9.02 20.48
N VAL A 237 -15.37 9.20 19.98
CA VAL A 237 -14.12 9.12 20.76
C VAL A 237 -13.61 10.51 21.16
N LYS A 238 -14.30 11.59 20.80
CA LYS A 238 -14.03 12.97 21.28
C LYS A 238 -14.84 13.25 22.51
#